data_92e227cfa594516d6e82e29eeefd8321
#
_entry.id   92e227cfa594516d6e82e29eeefd8321
#
_cell.length_a   1.000
_cell.length_b   1.000
_cell.length_c   1.000
_cell.angle_alpha   90.00
_cell.angle_beta   90.00
_cell.angle_gamma   90.00
#
_symmetry.space_group_name_H-M   'P 1'
#
loop_
_entity.id
_entity.type
_entity.pdbx_description
1 polymer ?
#
loop_
_entity_poly.entity_id
_entity_poly.type
_entity_poly.pdbx_seq_one_letter_code
_entity_poly.pdbx_strand_id
1 'polypeptide(L)'
;MADPKGFLKYQRKDNPMRPIMQRVKDFDALELDVSMEERRKQAARCMNCGIPFCHHGVFYGGGRAVSGCPNDNLIPEWNDLVYRAEDKRAFERLSRSNMLPDMTGRVCPAPCEVSCVQALNGPGVTIRNNEKYIIEQAFKNGWVVASGKPLQRTGKKVAVIGSGPAGISAAWRLNQLGHSVTIFERDDRFGGFLMYGIPNMKLPKTVVQRRIETLKQVGIELVANTEVGKDIS
;
A
#
# COMPACT_ATOMS: atom_id res chain seq x y z
N MET A 1 -13.96 -11.91 13.67
CA MET A 1 -12.77 -12.80 13.57
C MET A 1 -12.93 -13.61 12.30
N ALA A 2 -11.90 -13.67 11.46
CA ALA A 2 -11.85 -14.57 10.31
C ALA A 2 -12.12 -16.03 10.75
N ASP A 3 -11.79 -17.03 10.00
CA ASP A 3 -11.95 -18.42 10.46
C ASP A 3 -11.03 -18.68 11.67
N PRO A 4 -11.54 -18.99 12.88
CA PRO A 4 -10.71 -19.23 14.07
C PRO A 4 -9.68 -20.36 13.91
N LYS A 5 -9.90 -21.25 12.94
CA LYS A 5 -9.02 -22.37 12.59
C LYS A 5 -8.39 -22.23 11.20
N GLY A 6 -8.50 -21.06 10.57
CA GLY A 6 -8.02 -20.84 9.22
C GLY A 6 -6.51 -21.09 9.06
N PHE A 7 -5.74 -20.71 10.07
CA PHE A 7 -4.29 -20.95 10.11
C PHE A 7 -3.91 -22.44 10.21
N LEU A 8 -4.80 -23.28 10.68
CA LEU A 8 -4.63 -24.75 10.70
C LEU A 8 -5.11 -25.41 9.41
N LYS A 9 -6.16 -24.84 8.78
CA LYS A 9 -6.80 -25.42 7.60
C LYS A 9 -6.05 -25.11 6.31
N TYR A 10 -5.49 -23.90 6.17
CA TYR A 10 -4.94 -23.40 4.92
C TYR A 10 -3.42 -23.26 5.01
N GLN A 11 -2.72 -23.82 4.06
CA GLN A 11 -1.28 -23.60 3.91
C GLN A 11 -1.01 -22.23 3.29
N ARG A 12 0.16 -21.63 3.61
CA ARG A 12 0.58 -20.38 2.97
C ARG A 12 0.74 -20.60 1.47
N LYS A 13 0.16 -19.70 0.68
CA LYS A 13 0.33 -19.65 -0.76
C LYS A 13 0.63 -18.22 -1.18
N ASP A 14 1.86 -17.99 -1.56
CA ASP A 14 2.30 -16.71 -2.11
C ASP A 14 1.78 -16.54 -3.55
N ASN A 15 1.83 -15.31 -4.04
CA ASN A 15 1.59 -15.05 -5.45
C ASN A 15 2.60 -15.81 -6.29
N PRO A 16 2.16 -16.60 -7.29
CA PRO A 16 3.09 -17.36 -8.14
C PRO A 16 3.92 -16.42 -9.02
N MET A 17 5.16 -16.82 -9.28
CA MET A 17 6.00 -16.11 -10.23
C MET A 17 5.64 -16.50 -11.65
N ARG A 18 5.74 -15.57 -12.59
CA ARG A 18 5.71 -15.89 -14.03
C ARG A 18 6.80 -16.89 -14.38
N PRO A 19 6.58 -17.81 -15.35
CA PRO A 19 7.58 -18.76 -15.79
C PRO A 19 8.92 -18.10 -16.14
N ILE A 20 10.04 -18.71 -15.76
CA ILE A 20 11.39 -18.14 -15.96
C ILE A 20 11.62 -17.75 -17.42
N MET A 21 11.25 -18.63 -18.37
CA MET A 21 11.43 -18.42 -19.81
C MET A 21 10.62 -17.23 -20.37
N GLN A 22 9.62 -16.74 -19.63
CA GLN A 22 8.91 -15.51 -19.94
C GLN A 22 9.57 -14.30 -19.29
N ARG A 23 9.94 -14.40 -18.02
CA ARG A 23 10.54 -13.30 -17.25
C ARG A 23 11.88 -12.80 -17.80
N VAL A 24 12.66 -13.67 -18.45
CA VAL A 24 13.95 -13.28 -19.05
C VAL A 24 13.82 -12.51 -20.35
N LYS A 25 12.61 -12.39 -20.90
CA LYS A 25 12.36 -11.73 -22.19
C LYS A 25 11.88 -10.29 -22.05
N ASP A 26 11.50 -9.88 -20.86
CA ASP A 26 10.90 -8.56 -20.62
C ASP A 26 11.22 -8.03 -19.20
N PHE A 27 10.76 -6.82 -18.92
CA PHE A 27 10.83 -6.20 -17.60
C PHE A 27 9.45 -6.02 -16.96
N ASP A 28 8.48 -6.85 -17.32
CA ASP A 28 7.14 -6.81 -16.74
C ASP A 28 7.11 -7.40 -15.34
N ALA A 29 5.99 -7.18 -14.62
CA ALA A 29 5.82 -7.65 -13.26
C ALA A 29 6.14 -9.14 -13.11
N LEU A 30 6.90 -9.49 -12.08
CA LEU A 30 7.35 -10.88 -11.83
C LEU A 30 6.23 -11.77 -11.29
N GLU A 31 5.33 -11.22 -10.48
CA GLU A 31 4.31 -11.95 -9.75
C GLU A 31 2.97 -11.94 -10.51
N LEU A 32 2.30 -13.08 -10.53
CA LEU A 32 0.91 -13.23 -10.93
C LEU A 32 0.02 -13.13 -9.69
N ASP A 33 -1.23 -12.71 -9.87
CA ASP A 33 -2.19 -12.71 -8.77
C ASP A 33 -2.88 -14.08 -8.64
N VAL A 34 -3.22 -14.46 -7.41
CA VAL A 34 -4.07 -15.62 -7.14
C VAL A 34 -5.54 -15.25 -7.28
N SER A 35 -6.43 -16.27 -7.38
CA SER A 35 -7.87 -16.04 -7.41
C SER A 35 -8.37 -15.35 -6.13
N MET A 36 -9.52 -14.68 -6.22
CA MET A 36 -10.18 -14.06 -5.06
C MET A 36 -10.47 -15.08 -3.95
N GLU A 37 -10.91 -16.29 -4.33
CA GLU A 37 -11.15 -17.36 -3.37
C GLU A 37 -9.88 -17.74 -2.60
N GLU A 38 -8.77 -17.93 -3.32
CA GLU A 38 -7.49 -18.21 -2.69
C GLU A 38 -7.05 -17.06 -1.78
N ARG A 39 -7.24 -15.82 -2.21
CA ARG A 39 -6.89 -14.64 -1.40
C ARG A 39 -7.67 -14.61 -0.09
N ARG A 40 -8.95 -14.97 -0.10
CA ARG A 40 -9.75 -15.10 1.12
C ARG A 40 -9.26 -16.20 2.05
N LYS A 41 -8.86 -17.37 1.50
CA LYS A 41 -8.21 -18.43 2.28
C LYS A 41 -6.90 -17.95 2.93
N GLN A 42 -6.10 -17.18 2.19
CA GLN A 42 -4.88 -16.60 2.73
C GLN A 42 -5.15 -15.55 3.83
N ALA A 43 -6.18 -14.75 3.69
CA ALA A 43 -6.61 -13.81 4.73
C ALA A 43 -7.16 -14.53 5.98
N ALA A 44 -7.87 -15.66 5.79
CA ALA A 44 -8.39 -16.50 6.88
C ALA A 44 -7.28 -17.08 7.78
N ARG A 45 -6.03 -17.13 7.32
CA ARG A 45 -4.89 -17.58 8.12
C ARG A 45 -4.53 -16.61 9.25
N CYS A 46 -5.09 -15.40 9.25
CA CYS A 46 -4.89 -14.43 10.31
C CYS A 46 -5.62 -14.86 11.59
N MET A 47 -4.88 -15.06 12.68
CA MET A 47 -5.43 -15.44 13.98
C MET A 47 -6.13 -14.31 14.73
N ASN A 48 -6.08 -13.08 14.19
CA ASN A 48 -6.62 -11.88 14.86
C ASN A 48 -6.10 -11.73 16.29
N CYS A 49 -4.79 -11.73 16.47
CA CYS A 49 -4.13 -11.69 17.78
C CYS A 49 -4.54 -10.45 18.59
N GLY A 50 -4.78 -10.59 19.89
CA GLY A 50 -5.06 -9.47 20.78
C GLY A 50 -3.89 -8.50 20.89
N ILE A 51 -2.64 -9.02 20.80
CA ILE A 51 -1.41 -8.23 20.66
C ILE A 51 -0.80 -8.57 19.30
N PRO A 52 -1.11 -7.80 18.23
CA PRO A 52 -0.69 -8.12 16.87
C PRO A 52 0.72 -7.59 16.57
N PHE A 53 1.76 -8.38 16.80
CA PHE A 53 3.14 -7.98 16.50
C PHE A 53 3.38 -7.60 15.03
N CYS A 54 2.56 -8.10 14.11
CA CYS A 54 2.56 -7.64 12.72
C CYS A 54 2.17 -6.16 12.59
N HIS A 55 1.32 -5.66 13.49
CA HIS A 55 0.86 -4.26 13.51
C HIS A 55 1.95 -3.35 14.10
N HIS A 56 2.31 -3.55 15.38
CA HIS A 56 3.18 -2.61 16.11
C HIS A 56 4.57 -3.16 16.43
N GLY A 57 4.88 -4.39 15.99
CA GLY A 57 6.20 -4.98 16.14
C GLY A 57 6.52 -5.51 17.52
N VAL A 58 7.78 -5.90 17.69
CA VAL A 58 8.34 -6.41 18.94
C VAL A 58 9.31 -5.38 19.49
N PHE A 59 9.19 -5.08 20.78
CA PHE A 59 10.03 -4.14 21.48
C PHE A 59 11.15 -4.89 22.25
N TYR A 60 12.40 -4.54 21.96
CA TYR A 60 13.60 -5.06 22.66
C TYR A 60 14.26 -4.01 23.55
N GLY A 61 13.47 -3.19 24.25
CA GLY A 61 13.96 -2.06 25.02
C GLY A 61 14.14 -0.81 24.13
N GLY A 62 14.49 0.33 24.75
CA GLY A 62 14.75 1.59 24.03
C GLY A 62 13.53 2.25 23.36
N GLY A 63 12.30 1.73 23.57
CA GLY A 63 11.06 2.33 23.11
C GLY A 63 10.80 2.27 21.59
N ARG A 64 11.57 1.48 20.82
CA ARG A 64 11.36 1.30 19.37
C ARG A 64 11.06 -0.17 19.03
N ALA A 65 10.08 -0.39 18.20
CA ALA A 65 9.83 -1.68 17.58
C ALA A 65 10.95 -2.01 16.58
N VAL A 66 11.46 -3.26 16.61
CA VAL A 66 12.48 -3.75 15.68
C VAL A 66 11.91 -4.54 14.53
N SER A 67 10.61 -4.81 14.55
CA SER A 67 9.87 -5.55 13.53
C SER A 67 8.42 -5.06 13.50
N GLY A 68 7.59 -5.62 12.64
CA GLY A 68 6.22 -5.18 12.48
C GLY A 68 6.07 -4.10 11.40
N CYS A 69 4.89 -3.55 11.28
CA CYS A 69 4.61 -2.50 10.31
C CYS A 69 5.01 -1.12 10.85
N PRO A 70 5.95 -0.38 10.20
CA PRO A 70 6.34 0.95 10.67
C PRO A 70 5.23 2.01 10.54
N ASN A 71 4.16 1.70 9.78
CA ASN A 71 2.97 2.55 9.64
C ASN A 71 1.82 2.13 10.57
N ASP A 72 2.06 1.22 11.49
CA ASP A 72 1.03 0.68 12.39
C ASP A 72 -0.25 0.25 11.64
N ASN A 73 -0.08 -0.45 10.51
CA ASN A 73 -1.19 -0.92 9.69
C ASN A 73 -2.09 -1.87 10.47
N LEU A 74 -3.39 -1.65 10.40
CA LEU A 74 -4.43 -2.39 11.12
C LEU A 74 -4.66 -3.78 10.50
N ILE A 75 -3.57 -4.56 10.42
CA ILE A 75 -3.45 -5.80 9.65
C ILE A 75 -4.50 -6.85 10.00
N PRO A 76 -4.77 -7.18 11.28
CA PRO A 76 -5.78 -8.17 11.61
C PRO A 76 -7.17 -7.78 11.13
N GLU A 77 -7.52 -6.50 11.23
CA GLU A 77 -8.86 -6.02 10.91
C GLU A 77 -9.15 -6.09 9.42
N TRP A 78 -8.26 -5.61 8.57
CA TRP A 78 -8.51 -5.69 7.13
C TRP A 78 -8.33 -7.11 6.57
N ASN A 79 -7.54 -7.99 7.20
CA ASN A 79 -7.53 -9.42 6.86
C ASN A 79 -8.88 -10.09 7.15
N ASP A 80 -9.50 -9.78 8.28
CA ASP A 80 -10.83 -10.27 8.62
C ASP A 80 -11.87 -9.82 7.58
N LEU A 81 -11.81 -8.56 7.16
CA LEU A 81 -12.70 -8.00 6.14
C LEU A 81 -12.49 -8.64 4.75
N VAL A 82 -11.25 -8.91 4.35
CA VAL A 82 -10.95 -9.64 3.11
C VAL A 82 -11.54 -11.05 3.16
N TYR A 83 -11.39 -11.76 4.28
CA TYR A 83 -11.99 -13.09 4.44
C TYR A 83 -13.51 -13.06 4.29
N ARG A 84 -14.17 -12.06 4.85
CA ARG A 84 -15.63 -11.89 4.78
C ARG A 84 -16.13 -11.34 3.45
N ALA A 85 -15.26 -11.11 2.48
CA ALA A 85 -15.59 -10.49 1.20
C ALA A 85 -16.09 -9.04 1.31
N GLU A 86 -15.73 -8.34 2.38
CA GLU A 86 -16.05 -6.94 2.60
C GLU A 86 -14.93 -6.02 2.08
N ASP A 87 -14.58 -6.18 0.80
CA ASP A 87 -13.38 -5.60 0.18
C ASP A 87 -13.36 -4.06 0.27
N LYS A 88 -14.51 -3.40 0.15
CA LYS A 88 -14.60 -1.93 0.31
C LYS A 88 -14.23 -1.49 1.72
N ARG A 89 -14.76 -2.17 2.74
CA ARG A 89 -14.42 -1.88 4.14
C ARG A 89 -12.96 -2.22 4.45
N ALA A 90 -12.42 -3.29 3.84
CA ALA A 90 -11.00 -3.62 3.94
C ALA A 90 -10.13 -2.48 3.39
N PHE A 91 -10.49 -1.90 2.23
CA PHE A 91 -9.83 -0.73 1.68
C PHE A 91 -9.94 0.51 2.59
N GLU A 92 -11.13 0.80 3.09
CA GLU A 92 -11.35 1.92 4.02
C GLU A 92 -10.48 1.77 5.29
N ARG A 93 -10.36 0.53 5.79
CA ARG A 93 -9.55 0.25 6.98
C ARG A 93 -8.05 0.35 6.71
N LEU A 94 -7.56 -0.20 5.60
CA LEU A 94 -6.17 -0.11 5.17
C LEU A 94 -5.75 1.35 4.93
N SER A 95 -6.60 2.14 4.30
CA SER A 95 -6.32 3.54 3.94
C SER A 95 -6.27 4.50 5.13
N ARG A 96 -6.57 4.05 6.36
CA ARG A 96 -6.45 4.89 7.55
C ARG A 96 -4.99 5.15 7.93
N SER A 97 -4.13 4.17 7.74
CA SER A 97 -2.71 4.24 8.09
C SER A 97 -1.78 4.19 6.88
N ASN A 98 -2.23 3.65 5.74
CA ASN A 98 -1.42 3.55 4.54
C ASN A 98 -2.04 4.31 3.36
N MET A 99 -1.36 5.37 2.91
CA MET A 99 -1.81 6.21 1.80
C MET A 99 -1.44 5.61 0.42
N LEU A 100 -0.44 4.74 0.35
CA LEU A 100 0.09 4.18 -0.90
C LEU A 100 0.17 2.63 -0.89
N PRO A 101 -0.96 1.92 -0.65
CA PRO A 101 -0.94 0.45 -0.61
C PRO A 101 -0.60 -0.18 -1.97
N ASP A 102 -0.81 0.53 -3.08
CA ASP A 102 -0.42 0.12 -4.42
C ASP A 102 1.11 0.07 -4.60
N MET A 103 1.85 0.88 -3.87
CA MET A 103 3.31 0.85 -3.83
C MET A 103 3.80 -0.17 -2.78
N THR A 104 3.38 -0.04 -1.53
CA THR A 104 3.84 -0.90 -0.43
C THR A 104 3.47 -2.36 -0.64
N GLY A 105 2.30 -2.68 -1.16
CA GLY A 105 1.89 -4.04 -1.52
C GLY A 105 2.78 -4.73 -2.58
N ARG A 106 3.68 -3.95 -3.24
CA ARG A 106 4.63 -4.47 -4.23
C ARG A 106 6.08 -4.41 -3.77
N VAL A 107 6.49 -3.31 -3.13
CA VAL A 107 7.93 -3.06 -2.87
C VAL A 107 8.32 -3.24 -1.42
N CYS A 108 7.37 -3.23 -0.48
CA CYS A 108 7.65 -3.39 0.94
C CYS A 108 8.29 -4.77 1.21
N PRO A 109 9.39 -4.84 1.99
CA PRO A 109 10.00 -6.10 2.41
C PRO A 109 9.11 -6.91 3.37
N ALA A 110 8.00 -6.34 3.82
CA ALA A 110 6.99 -6.95 4.68
C ALA A 110 7.54 -7.47 6.04
N PRO A 111 8.20 -6.63 6.86
CA PRO A 111 8.65 -7.03 8.19
C PRO A 111 7.50 -7.50 9.09
N CYS A 112 6.28 -7.08 8.79
CA CYS A 112 5.05 -7.55 9.42
C CYS A 112 4.78 -9.05 9.23
N GLU A 113 5.21 -9.66 8.13
CA GLU A 113 5.08 -11.10 7.90
C GLU A 113 6.04 -11.91 8.77
N VAL A 114 7.26 -11.37 8.98
CA VAL A 114 8.25 -11.97 9.88
C VAL A 114 7.81 -11.87 11.34
N SER A 115 7.20 -10.74 11.73
CA SER A 115 6.68 -10.52 13.09
C SER A 115 5.35 -11.21 13.36
N CYS A 116 4.72 -11.80 12.36
CA CYS A 116 3.45 -12.49 12.54
C CYS A 116 3.59 -13.61 13.56
N VAL A 117 2.73 -13.66 14.57
CA VAL A 117 2.77 -14.71 15.62
C VAL A 117 2.75 -16.11 15.01
N GLN A 118 2.05 -16.29 13.90
CA GLN A 118 2.05 -17.57 13.19
C GLN A 118 3.44 -17.97 12.67
N ALA A 119 4.34 -17.01 12.44
CA ALA A 119 5.71 -17.29 11.98
C ALA A 119 6.56 -18.02 13.03
N LEU A 120 6.10 -18.13 14.27
CA LEU A 120 6.75 -18.95 15.34
C LEU A 120 6.59 -20.45 15.07
N ASN A 121 5.52 -20.89 14.42
CA ASN A 121 5.19 -22.31 14.22
C ASN A 121 5.02 -22.70 12.76
N GLY A 122 5.37 -21.81 11.83
CA GLY A 122 5.25 -22.04 10.39
C GLY A 122 5.30 -20.72 9.62
N PRO A 123 4.98 -20.70 8.32
CA PRO A 123 5.04 -19.47 7.55
C PRO A 123 3.94 -18.49 7.96
N GLY A 124 4.29 -17.23 8.19
CA GLY A 124 3.37 -16.14 8.53
C GLY A 124 2.25 -15.92 7.49
N VAL A 125 1.36 -15.01 7.77
CA VAL A 125 0.28 -14.61 6.83
C VAL A 125 0.87 -13.84 5.65
N THR A 126 0.32 -14.01 4.44
CA THR A 126 0.72 -13.27 3.22
C THR A 126 0.20 -11.82 3.25
N ILE A 127 0.68 -11.04 4.20
CA ILE A 127 0.16 -9.69 4.53
C ILE A 127 0.31 -8.75 3.34
N ARG A 128 1.51 -8.67 2.75
CA ARG A 128 1.80 -7.82 1.61
C ARG A 128 0.92 -8.15 0.39
N ASN A 129 0.72 -9.42 0.12
CA ASN A 129 -0.10 -9.84 -1.01
C ASN A 129 -1.59 -9.55 -0.78
N ASN A 130 -2.06 -9.65 0.46
CA ASN A 130 -3.43 -9.27 0.83
C ASN A 130 -3.62 -7.75 0.71
N GLU A 131 -2.64 -6.95 1.12
CA GLU A 131 -2.63 -5.49 0.93
C GLU A 131 -2.71 -5.12 -0.55
N LYS A 132 -1.88 -5.74 -1.41
CA LYS A 132 -1.93 -5.56 -2.86
C LYS A 132 -3.32 -5.88 -3.41
N TYR A 133 -3.92 -6.99 -2.99
CA TYR A 133 -5.27 -7.36 -3.42
C TYR A 133 -6.30 -6.28 -3.07
N ILE A 134 -6.31 -5.81 -1.83
CA ILE A 134 -7.26 -4.79 -1.37
C ILE A 134 -7.21 -3.55 -2.26
N ILE A 135 -6.01 -3.03 -2.51
CA ILE A 135 -5.86 -1.81 -3.31
C ILE A 135 -6.19 -2.00 -4.78
N GLU A 136 -5.91 -3.17 -5.36
CA GLU A 136 -6.29 -3.45 -6.75
C GLU A 136 -7.81 -3.55 -6.89
N GLN A 137 -8.51 -4.14 -5.92
CA GLN A 137 -9.97 -4.10 -5.89
C GLN A 137 -10.49 -2.65 -5.77
N ALA A 138 -9.84 -1.83 -4.96
CA ALA A 138 -10.23 -0.43 -4.78
C ALA A 138 -10.07 0.40 -6.06
N PHE A 139 -9.00 0.21 -6.82
CA PHE A 139 -8.84 0.84 -8.14
C PHE A 139 -9.87 0.35 -9.14
N LYS A 140 -10.07 -0.97 -9.22
CA LYS A 140 -11.04 -1.59 -10.13
C LYS A 140 -12.46 -1.05 -9.93
N ASN A 141 -12.83 -0.75 -8.69
CA ASN A 141 -14.18 -0.30 -8.33
C ASN A 141 -14.28 1.25 -8.14
N GLY A 142 -13.22 2.01 -8.45
CA GLY A 142 -13.22 3.48 -8.34
C GLY A 142 -13.22 4.04 -6.91
N TRP A 143 -13.04 3.20 -5.89
CA TRP A 143 -13.09 3.63 -4.49
C TRP A 143 -11.91 4.54 -4.11
N VAL A 144 -10.77 4.37 -4.77
CA VAL A 144 -9.59 5.21 -4.53
C VAL A 144 -9.88 6.66 -4.86
N VAL A 145 -10.42 6.95 -6.05
CA VAL A 145 -10.79 8.32 -6.46
C VAL A 145 -11.85 8.89 -5.52
N ALA A 146 -12.87 8.11 -5.20
CA ALA A 146 -13.93 8.54 -4.28
C ALA A 146 -13.40 8.92 -2.90
N SER A 147 -12.46 8.12 -2.35
CA SER A 147 -11.87 8.36 -1.03
C SER A 147 -10.92 9.56 -0.98
N GLY A 148 -10.35 9.95 -2.12
CA GLY A 148 -9.42 11.08 -2.22
C GLY A 148 -10.10 12.45 -2.33
N LYS A 149 -11.38 12.48 -2.69
CA LYS A 149 -12.13 13.74 -2.81
C LYS A 149 -12.51 14.28 -1.42
N PRO A 150 -12.17 15.53 -1.10
CA PRO A 150 -12.57 16.14 0.17
C PRO A 150 -14.07 16.43 0.19
N LEU A 151 -14.69 16.30 1.37
CA LEU A 151 -16.09 16.66 1.56
C LEU A 151 -16.28 18.18 1.51
N GLN A 152 -15.31 18.94 2.03
CA GLN A 152 -15.33 20.39 2.07
C GLN A 152 -13.90 20.94 1.97
N ARG A 153 -13.74 22.08 1.28
CA ARG A 153 -12.46 22.80 1.19
C ARG A 153 -12.29 23.75 2.38
N THR A 154 -11.06 23.77 2.92
CA THR A 154 -10.71 24.62 4.08
C THR A 154 -10.28 26.02 3.68
N GLY A 155 -10.09 26.30 2.39
CA GLY A 155 -9.51 27.55 1.88
C GLY A 155 -7.98 27.65 2.05
N LYS A 156 -7.35 26.74 2.78
CA LYS A 156 -5.89 26.71 2.97
C LYS A 156 -5.19 26.13 1.75
N LYS A 157 -4.08 26.76 1.33
CA LYS A 157 -3.19 26.27 0.26
C LYS A 157 -1.93 25.69 0.88
N VAL A 158 -1.48 24.53 0.39
CA VAL A 158 -0.28 23.84 0.87
C VAL A 158 0.60 23.47 -0.31
N ALA A 159 1.87 23.88 -0.26
CA ALA A 159 2.91 23.43 -1.18
C ALA A 159 3.61 22.19 -0.60
N VAL A 160 3.73 21.14 -1.42
CA VAL A 160 4.52 19.95 -1.11
C VAL A 160 5.73 19.93 -2.04
N ILE A 161 6.92 19.88 -1.47
CA ILE A 161 8.18 19.90 -2.23
C ILE A 161 8.66 18.46 -2.43
N GLY A 162 8.71 18.04 -3.69
CA GLY A 162 9.08 16.70 -4.12
C GLY A 162 7.89 15.75 -4.20
N SER A 163 7.89 14.92 -5.24
CA SER A 163 6.84 13.95 -5.56
C SER A 163 7.22 12.50 -5.24
N GLY A 164 8.22 12.29 -4.39
CA GLY A 164 8.54 10.95 -3.88
C GLY A 164 7.39 10.36 -3.03
N PRO A 165 7.51 9.11 -2.54
CA PRO A 165 6.43 8.46 -1.79
C PRO A 165 5.95 9.27 -0.58
N ALA A 166 6.84 9.96 0.13
CA ALA A 166 6.48 10.82 1.26
C ALA A 166 5.63 12.02 0.81
N GLY A 167 6.06 12.73 -0.25
CA GLY A 167 5.33 13.89 -0.79
C GLY A 167 3.95 13.50 -1.32
N ILE A 168 3.85 12.41 -2.09
CA ILE A 168 2.56 11.89 -2.58
C ILE A 168 1.63 11.53 -1.41
N SER A 169 2.16 10.85 -0.37
CA SER A 169 1.36 10.47 0.80
C SER A 169 0.85 11.68 1.57
N ALA A 170 1.73 12.68 1.81
CA ALA A 170 1.39 13.91 2.48
C ALA A 170 0.32 14.70 1.68
N ALA A 171 0.54 14.87 0.38
CA ALA A 171 -0.39 15.57 -0.51
C ALA A 171 -1.77 14.90 -0.54
N TRP A 172 -1.80 13.56 -0.63
CA TRP A 172 -3.04 12.80 -0.57
C TRP A 172 -3.80 13.07 0.72
N ARG A 173 -3.11 12.94 1.87
CA ARG A 173 -3.75 13.14 3.17
C ARG A 173 -4.22 14.57 3.39
N LEU A 174 -3.42 15.56 3.02
CA LEU A 174 -3.77 16.98 3.11
C LEU A 174 -4.98 17.32 2.22
N ASN A 175 -5.04 16.75 1.02
CA ASN A 175 -6.20 16.92 0.14
C ASN A 175 -7.47 16.31 0.74
N GLN A 176 -7.40 15.11 1.33
CA GLN A 176 -8.53 14.50 2.05
C GLN A 176 -9.04 15.36 3.21
N LEU A 177 -8.12 16.09 3.88
CA LEU A 177 -8.46 17.04 4.94
C LEU A 177 -9.05 18.38 4.41
N GLY A 178 -9.18 18.52 3.10
CA GLY A 178 -9.82 19.66 2.45
C GLY A 178 -8.88 20.79 2.05
N HIS A 179 -7.58 20.64 2.19
CA HIS A 179 -6.62 21.66 1.74
C HIS A 179 -6.46 21.62 0.21
N SER A 180 -6.18 22.78 -0.40
CA SER A 180 -5.74 22.86 -1.79
C SER A 180 -4.25 22.58 -1.83
N VAL A 181 -3.84 21.51 -2.51
CA VAL A 181 -2.45 21.02 -2.48
C VAL A 181 -1.84 21.13 -3.85
N THR A 182 -0.63 21.70 -3.93
CA THR A 182 0.22 21.71 -5.12
C THR A 182 1.52 20.95 -4.81
N ILE A 183 1.89 19.97 -5.63
CA ILE A 183 3.18 19.26 -5.53
C ILE A 183 4.12 19.87 -6.58
N PHE A 184 5.26 20.37 -6.12
CA PHE A 184 6.36 20.84 -6.96
C PHE A 184 7.42 19.74 -7.08
N GLU A 185 7.79 19.39 -8.32
CA GLU A 185 8.79 18.37 -8.62
C GLU A 185 9.85 18.97 -9.54
N ARG A 186 11.12 18.83 -9.17
CA ARG A 186 12.23 19.32 -9.98
C ARG A 186 12.46 18.52 -11.26
N ASP A 187 12.16 17.22 -11.21
CA ASP A 187 12.36 16.30 -12.32
C ASP A 187 11.18 16.36 -13.32
N ASP A 188 11.37 15.76 -14.51
CA ASP A 188 10.38 15.73 -15.59
C ASP A 188 9.16 14.84 -15.31
N ARG A 189 9.28 13.91 -14.35
CA ARG A 189 8.23 12.96 -13.97
C ARG A 189 8.05 12.87 -12.47
N PHE A 190 6.80 12.66 -12.06
CA PHE A 190 6.42 12.47 -10.67
C PHE A 190 6.68 11.05 -10.19
N GLY A 191 7.00 10.89 -8.89
CA GLY A 191 7.17 9.61 -8.23
C GLY A 191 8.52 9.41 -7.56
N GLY A 192 9.51 10.27 -7.85
CA GLY A 192 10.86 10.14 -7.28
C GLY A 192 11.44 8.73 -7.48
N PHE A 193 11.92 8.08 -6.42
CA PHE A 193 12.45 6.71 -6.49
C PHE A 193 11.46 5.66 -7.00
N LEU A 194 10.16 5.87 -6.83
CA LEU A 194 9.14 4.97 -7.40
C LEU A 194 9.20 4.97 -8.93
N MET A 195 9.52 6.12 -9.53
CA MET A 195 9.63 6.29 -10.97
C MET A 195 11.04 5.95 -11.47
N TYR A 196 12.08 6.50 -10.85
CA TYR A 196 13.45 6.47 -11.37
C TYR A 196 14.32 5.37 -10.76
N GLY A 197 14.05 4.94 -9.51
CA GLY A 197 14.94 4.04 -8.77
C GLY A 197 14.52 2.57 -8.80
N ILE A 198 13.21 2.24 -8.75
CA ILE A 198 12.73 0.87 -8.65
C ILE A 198 12.56 0.27 -10.05
N PRO A 199 13.11 -0.92 -10.35
CA PRO A 199 12.95 -1.58 -11.64
C PRO A 199 11.48 -1.87 -11.97
N ASN A 200 11.11 -1.79 -13.26
CA ASN A 200 9.74 -2.01 -13.73
C ASN A 200 9.20 -3.39 -13.33
N MET A 201 10.03 -4.43 -13.37
CA MET A 201 9.66 -5.78 -12.97
C MET A 201 9.20 -5.89 -11.51
N LYS A 202 9.66 -5.01 -10.62
CA LYS A 202 9.28 -4.96 -9.20
C LYS A 202 8.11 -4.00 -8.98
N LEU A 203 8.11 -2.85 -9.63
CA LEU A 203 7.05 -1.84 -9.59
C LEU A 203 6.79 -1.32 -11.00
N PRO A 204 5.77 -1.84 -11.70
CA PRO A 204 5.40 -1.36 -13.03
C PRO A 204 5.13 0.15 -13.02
N LYS A 205 5.73 0.88 -13.97
CA LYS A 205 5.56 2.34 -14.03
C LYS A 205 4.12 2.76 -14.31
N THR A 206 3.34 1.88 -14.92
CA THR A 206 1.89 2.06 -15.08
C THR A 206 1.15 2.18 -13.74
N VAL A 207 1.62 1.49 -12.69
CA VAL A 207 1.05 1.61 -11.33
C VAL A 207 1.36 3.00 -10.74
N VAL A 208 2.60 3.49 -10.92
CA VAL A 208 2.99 4.83 -10.49
C VAL A 208 2.18 5.89 -11.24
N GLN A 209 2.11 5.78 -12.57
CA GLN A 209 1.34 6.69 -13.42
C GLN A 209 -0.14 6.71 -13.04
N ARG A 210 -0.75 5.55 -12.80
CA ARG A 210 -2.14 5.44 -12.32
C ARG A 210 -2.35 6.23 -11.02
N ARG A 211 -1.42 6.16 -10.08
CA ARG A 211 -1.47 6.95 -8.84
C ARG A 211 -1.36 8.44 -9.11
N ILE A 212 -0.43 8.88 -9.96
CA ILE A 212 -0.25 10.27 -10.33
C ILE A 212 -1.53 10.83 -10.99
N GLU A 213 -2.12 10.06 -11.90
CA GLU A 213 -3.38 10.47 -12.53
C GLU A 213 -4.53 10.57 -11.51
N THR A 214 -4.55 9.66 -10.54
CA THR A 214 -5.52 9.72 -9.43
C THR A 214 -5.37 11.01 -8.60
N LEU A 215 -4.14 11.47 -8.35
CA LEU A 215 -3.90 12.75 -7.64
C LEU A 215 -4.55 13.93 -8.40
N LYS A 216 -4.39 13.98 -9.72
CA LYS A 216 -5.05 15.00 -10.56
C LYS A 216 -6.56 14.93 -10.49
N GLN A 217 -7.13 13.71 -10.58
CA GLN A 217 -8.58 13.48 -10.55
C GLN A 217 -9.23 13.92 -9.23
N VAL A 218 -8.49 13.91 -8.13
CA VAL A 218 -8.99 14.38 -6.82
C VAL A 218 -8.70 15.85 -6.55
N GLY A 219 -8.07 16.56 -7.51
CA GLY A 219 -7.85 18.00 -7.46
C GLY A 219 -6.54 18.44 -6.79
N ILE A 220 -5.53 17.55 -6.77
CA ILE A 220 -4.16 17.93 -6.41
C ILE A 220 -3.47 18.45 -7.67
N GLU A 221 -2.87 19.64 -7.56
CA GLU A 221 -2.09 20.26 -8.63
C GLU A 221 -0.68 19.67 -8.66
N LEU A 222 -0.16 19.45 -9.88
CA LEU A 222 1.16 18.84 -10.09
C LEU A 222 1.98 19.72 -11.02
N VAL A 223 3.14 20.21 -10.55
CA VAL A 223 4.04 21.09 -11.27
C VAL A 223 5.41 20.41 -11.37
N ALA A 224 5.76 19.92 -12.56
CA ALA A 224 7.06 19.31 -12.85
C ALA A 224 8.08 20.34 -13.35
N ASN A 225 9.35 19.95 -13.46
CA ASN A 225 10.45 20.79 -13.92
C ASN A 225 10.55 22.12 -13.13
N THR A 226 10.29 22.04 -11.81
CA THR A 226 10.26 23.24 -10.94
C THR A 226 10.99 22.95 -9.63
N GLU A 227 12.19 23.50 -9.48
CA GLU A 227 13.01 23.38 -8.30
C GLU A 227 12.75 24.55 -7.34
N VAL A 228 12.18 24.23 -6.16
CA VAL A 228 11.95 25.24 -5.12
C VAL A 228 13.28 25.74 -4.56
N GLY A 229 13.42 27.05 -4.44
CA GLY A 229 14.66 27.71 -4.07
C GLY A 229 15.58 28.06 -5.25
N LYS A 230 15.19 27.69 -6.47
CA LYS A 230 15.92 28.05 -7.70
C LYS A 230 14.98 28.65 -8.74
N ASP A 231 13.93 27.92 -9.15
CA ASP A 231 12.98 28.38 -10.17
C ASP A 231 11.82 29.15 -9.54
N ILE A 232 11.50 28.83 -8.28
CA ILE A 232 10.51 29.55 -7.44
C ILE A 232 11.08 29.71 -6.02
N SER A 233 10.75 30.83 -5.36
CA SER A 233 11.14 31.17 -3.97
C SER A 233 10.15 30.64 -2.96
#